data_e50ee30e7c38296eb36db1978606db34
#
_entry.id   e50ee30e7c38296eb36db1978606db34
#
_cell.length_a   1.000
_cell.length_b   1.000
_cell.length_c   1.000
_cell.angle_alpha   90.00
_cell.angle_beta   90.00
_cell.angle_gamma   90.00
#
_symmetry.space_group_name_H-M   'P 1'
#
loop_
_entity.id
_entity.type
_entity.pdbx_description
1 polymer ?
#
loop_
_entity_poly.entity_id
_entity_poly.type
_entity_poly.pdbx_seq_one_letter_code
_entity_poly.pdbx_strand_id
1 'polypeptide(L)'
;MEQKILVLAYPGSGKTYLSDNYENVSDFEFQHYRYDYGEYKHLPLEQLKGRAEIRTNNEAWPENFFDALDEELQKGRIVLVPFATSLLEILDYLEKNDAVRIIFAIQDKNSFEKLANCFRNRGNSEKFIERRRSDFSKCHDIISKSRFEKVYIGEDEFLSYSLSKKGIMLRKGKGVKNYI
;
A
#
# COMPACT_ATOMS: atom_id res chain seq x y z
N MET A 1 -19.64 3.64 -16.60
CA MET A 1 -19.05 3.92 -15.26
C MET A 1 -17.58 3.57 -15.30
N GLU A 2 -16.71 4.43 -14.80
CA GLU A 2 -15.27 4.15 -14.72
C GLU A 2 -15.03 3.01 -13.71
N GLN A 3 -14.20 2.03 -14.07
CA GLN A 3 -13.93 0.87 -13.22
C GLN A 3 -13.19 1.32 -11.97
N LYS A 4 -13.71 0.99 -10.79
CA LYS A 4 -13.02 1.20 -9.52
C LYS A 4 -11.84 0.24 -9.42
N ILE A 5 -10.65 0.76 -9.07
CA ILE A 5 -9.42 -0.02 -9.01
C ILE A 5 -8.78 0.16 -7.63
N LEU A 6 -8.56 -0.96 -6.96
CA LEU A 6 -7.84 -1.04 -5.70
C LEU A 6 -6.56 -1.85 -5.88
N VAL A 7 -5.42 -1.25 -5.58
CA VAL A 7 -4.12 -1.90 -5.63
C VAL A 7 -3.57 -2.07 -4.21
N LEU A 8 -3.43 -3.29 -3.80
CA LEU A 8 -2.83 -3.67 -2.52
C LEU A 8 -1.35 -3.92 -2.73
N ALA A 9 -0.53 -2.94 -2.38
CA ALA A 9 0.88 -2.95 -2.72
C ALA A 9 1.77 -3.10 -1.47
N TYR A 10 2.73 -4.04 -1.54
CA TYR A 10 3.67 -4.28 -0.44
C TYR A 10 4.48 -3.01 -0.10
N PRO A 11 4.82 -2.77 1.17
CA PRO A 11 5.67 -1.65 1.57
C PRO A 11 6.99 -1.58 0.77
N GLY A 12 7.35 -0.39 0.30
CA GLY A 12 8.54 -0.20 -0.53
C GLY A 12 8.33 -0.40 -2.04
N SER A 13 7.09 -0.67 -2.50
CA SER A 13 6.77 -0.84 -3.93
C SER A 13 6.71 0.47 -4.73
N GLY A 14 6.80 1.64 -4.10
CA GLY A 14 6.75 2.94 -4.77
C GLY A 14 5.38 3.60 -4.84
N LYS A 15 4.44 3.27 -3.95
CA LYS A 15 3.10 3.88 -3.90
C LYS A 15 3.12 5.39 -3.85
N THR A 16 3.90 5.96 -2.93
CA THR A 16 4.02 7.42 -2.75
C THR A 16 4.54 8.10 -4.01
N TYR A 17 5.52 7.50 -4.71
CA TYR A 17 5.96 8.00 -6.00
C TYR A 17 4.82 8.06 -7.01
N LEU A 18 3.95 7.04 -7.05
CA LEU A 18 2.81 7.03 -7.96
C LEU A 18 1.81 8.13 -7.62
N SER A 19 1.43 8.28 -6.36
CA SER A 19 0.47 9.32 -5.94
C SER A 19 0.99 10.74 -6.18
N ASP A 20 2.30 10.95 -6.05
CA ASP A 20 2.93 12.26 -6.28
C ASP A 20 3.06 12.64 -7.77
N ASN A 21 3.10 11.66 -8.66
CA ASN A 21 3.37 11.88 -10.09
C ASN A 21 2.18 11.62 -11.03
N TYR A 22 1.12 10.99 -10.53
CA TYR A 22 -0.06 10.66 -11.33
C TYR A 22 -1.34 11.19 -10.66
N GLU A 23 -2.07 12.05 -11.37
CA GLU A 23 -3.25 12.76 -10.86
C GLU A 23 -4.45 11.85 -10.55
N ASN A 24 -4.50 10.68 -11.18
CA ASN A 24 -5.56 9.69 -10.97
C ASN A 24 -5.18 8.58 -10.00
N VAL A 25 -4.15 8.79 -9.17
CA VAL A 25 -3.70 7.83 -8.15
C VAL A 25 -3.81 8.46 -6.77
N SER A 26 -4.25 7.67 -5.80
CA SER A 26 -4.33 8.02 -4.39
C SER A 26 -3.56 7.01 -3.55
N ASP A 27 -2.61 7.46 -2.72
CA ASP A 27 -1.95 6.62 -1.70
C ASP A 27 -2.77 6.70 -0.40
N PHE A 28 -3.45 5.61 -0.06
CA PHE A 28 -4.45 5.58 1.00
C PHE A 28 -3.94 4.74 2.17
N GLU A 29 -3.42 5.43 3.17
CA GLU A 29 -2.80 4.83 4.35
C GLU A 29 -3.83 4.51 5.43
N PHE A 30 -3.76 3.31 6.01
CA PHE A 30 -4.71 2.85 7.04
C PHE A 30 -4.37 3.31 8.46
N GLN A 31 -3.17 3.79 8.72
CA GLN A 31 -2.69 4.04 10.08
C GLN A 31 -3.49 5.11 10.84
N HIS A 32 -4.00 6.12 10.16
CA HIS A 32 -4.87 7.15 10.74
C HIS A 32 -6.24 6.63 11.19
N TYR A 33 -6.68 5.54 10.63
CA TYR A 33 -7.94 4.89 10.97
C TYR A 33 -7.76 3.87 12.08
N ARG A 34 -6.63 3.16 12.06
CA ARG A 34 -6.32 2.12 13.01
C ARG A 34 -5.92 2.63 14.38
N TYR A 35 -5.24 3.78 14.43
CA TYR A 35 -4.68 4.33 15.66
C TYR A 35 -5.24 5.71 15.97
N ASP A 36 -5.55 5.92 17.26
CA ASP A 36 -5.74 7.24 17.82
C ASP A 36 -4.42 7.73 18.42
N TYR A 37 -3.99 8.91 17.99
CA TYR A 37 -2.75 9.56 18.42
C TYR A 37 -3.02 10.69 19.44
N GLY A 38 -4.25 10.84 19.93
CA GLY A 38 -4.61 11.84 20.94
C GLY A 38 -4.19 13.26 20.54
N GLU A 39 -3.41 13.90 21.39
CA GLU A 39 -2.89 15.27 21.17
C GLU A 39 -1.94 15.39 19.97
N TYR A 40 -1.29 14.28 19.54
CA TYR A 40 -0.34 14.25 18.42
C TYR A 40 -0.98 14.10 17.05
N LYS A 41 -2.31 13.97 16.95
CA LYS A 41 -3.05 13.76 15.69
C LYS A 41 -2.81 14.85 14.63
N HIS A 42 -2.34 16.04 15.03
CA HIS A 42 -2.02 17.16 14.14
C HIS A 42 -0.66 17.00 13.42
N LEU A 43 0.18 16.05 13.85
CA LEU A 43 1.49 15.82 13.23
C LEU A 43 1.36 15.04 11.92
N PRO A 44 2.27 15.29 10.95
CA PRO A 44 2.36 14.47 9.74
C PRO A 44 2.56 12.97 10.06
N LEU A 45 1.97 12.09 9.22
CA LEU A 45 2.05 10.65 9.42
C LEU A 45 3.48 10.12 9.55
N GLU A 46 4.43 10.69 8.82
CA GLU A 46 5.84 10.32 8.89
C GLU A 46 6.44 10.50 10.28
N GLN A 47 5.96 11.47 11.06
CA GLN A 47 6.38 11.73 12.44
C GLN A 47 5.68 10.82 13.45
N LEU A 48 4.56 10.21 13.06
CA LEU A 48 3.76 9.32 13.90
C LEU A 48 4.13 7.84 13.69
N LYS A 49 4.62 7.50 12.49
CA LYS A 49 5.00 6.12 12.14
C LYS A 49 6.06 5.56 13.10
N GLY A 50 5.80 4.36 13.62
CA GLY A 50 6.72 3.66 14.52
C GLY A 50 6.66 4.08 15.99
N ARG A 51 5.93 5.13 16.34
CA ARG A 51 5.81 5.65 17.70
C ARG A 51 4.65 4.99 18.45
N ALA A 52 4.88 3.77 18.90
CA ALA A 52 3.85 2.99 19.60
C ALA A 52 3.44 3.61 20.96
N GLU A 53 4.33 4.39 21.57
CA GLU A 53 4.14 5.02 22.87
C GLU A 53 3.11 6.16 22.89
N ILE A 54 2.80 6.73 21.73
CA ILE A 54 1.87 7.87 21.61
C ILE A 54 0.54 7.52 20.95
N ARG A 55 0.24 6.21 20.80
CA ARG A 55 -0.97 5.78 20.11
C ARG A 55 -1.72 4.70 20.87
N THR A 56 -3.04 4.73 20.75
CA THR A 56 -3.93 3.65 21.15
C THR A 56 -4.65 3.07 19.92
N ASN A 57 -5.24 1.90 20.06
CA ASN A 57 -6.09 1.37 18.97
C ASN A 57 -7.39 2.17 18.91
N ASN A 58 -7.82 2.49 17.71
CA ASN A 58 -9.11 3.11 17.48
C ASN A 58 -10.21 2.07 17.59
N GLU A 59 -11.22 2.31 18.41
CA GLU A 59 -12.35 1.38 18.64
C GLU A 59 -13.20 1.18 17.37
N ALA A 60 -13.23 2.15 16.47
CA ALA A 60 -13.96 2.07 15.20
C ALA A 60 -13.20 1.28 14.10
N TRP A 61 -12.00 0.79 14.38
CA TRP A 61 -11.24 -0.06 13.45
C TRP A 61 -11.82 -1.49 13.41
N PRO A 62 -11.96 -2.12 12.23
CA PRO A 62 -11.54 -1.64 10.89
C PRO A 62 -12.63 -0.93 10.09
N GLU A 63 -13.86 -0.79 10.61
CA GLU A 63 -15.03 -0.30 9.88
C GLU A 63 -14.82 1.12 9.38
N ASN A 64 -14.27 2.01 10.20
CA ASN A 64 -13.96 3.38 9.82
C ASN A 64 -13.00 3.51 8.63
N PHE A 65 -12.09 2.54 8.48
CA PHE A 65 -11.19 2.48 7.34
C PHE A 65 -11.90 2.00 6.08
N PHE A 66 -12.75 0.98 6.17
CA PHE A 66 -13.47 0.46 5.02
C PHE A 66 -14.50 1.46 4.48
N ASP A 67 -15.20 2.17 5.35
CA ASP A 67 -16.11 3.25 4.96
C ASP A 67 -15.36 4.35 4.18
N ALA A 68 -14.23 4.80 4.71
CA ALA A 68 -13.39 5.81 4.06
C ALA A 68 -12.75 5.30 2.75
N LEU A 69 -12.40 4.02 2.66
CA LEU A 69 -11.91 3.38 1.44
C LEU A 69 -12.99 3.35 0.36
N ASP A 70 -14.22 3.02 0.72
CA ASP A 70 -15.36 3.04 -0.20
C ASP A 70 -15.60 4.45 -0.76
N GLU A 71 -15.54 5.48 0.08
CA GLU A 71 -15.62 6.88 -0.34
C GLU A 71 -14.48 7.26 -1.30
N GLU A 72 -13.25 6.84 -1.02
CA GLU A 72 -12.11 7.13 -1.88
C GLU A 72 -12.24 6.45 -3.25
N LEU A 73 -12.71 5.19 -3.28
CA LEU A 73 -12.99 4.45 -4.51
C LEU A 73 -14.10 5.08 -5.37
N GLN A 74 -15.03 5.83 -4.75
CA GLN A 74 -16.06 6.56 -5.50
C GLN A 74 -15.52 7.76 -6.28
N LYS A 75 -14.35 8.28 -5.94
CA LYS A 75 -13.72 9.42 -6.61
C LYS A 75 -13.14 9.09 -8.00
N GLY A 76 -13.24 7.83 -8.44
CA GLY A 76 -12.74 7.39 -9.76
C GLY A 76 -11.22 7.35 -9.87
N ARG A 77 -10.50 7.27 -8.73
CA ARG A 77 -9.05 7.15 -8.69
C ARG A 77 -8.62 5.70 -8.54
N ILE A 78 -7.38 5.42 -8.94
CA ILE A 78 -6.68 4.20 -8.58
C ILE A 78 -6.22 4.34 -7.13
N VAL A 79 -6.80 3.57 -6.23
CA VAL A 79 -6.49 3.66 -4.80
C VAL A 79 -5.40 2.63 -4.45
N LEU A 80 -4.28 3.12 -3.92
CA LEU A 80 -3.17 2.29 -3.47
C LEU A 80 -3.24 2.14 -1.95
N VAL A 81 -3.31 0.91 -1.45
CA VAL A 81 -3.31 0.60 -0.02
C VAL A 81 -2.06 -0.23 0.31
N PRO A 82 -1.33 0.06 1.40
CA PRO A 82 -0.23 -0.79 1.82
C PRO A 82 -0.76 -2.16 2.28
N PHE A 83 -0.21 -3.24 1.70
CA PHE A 83 -0.55 -4.61 2.09
C PHE A 83 0.63 -5.30 2.78
N ALA A 84 0.42 -5.65 4.02
CA ALA A 84 1.34 -6.43 4.85
C ALA A 84 0.51 -7.28 5.82
N THR A 85 1.13 -8.20 6.55
CA THR A 85 0.42 -9.01 7.55
C THR A 85 -0.23 -8.19 8.69
N SER A 86 0.07 -6.90 8.75
CA SER A 86 -0.59 -5.97 9.66
C SER A 86 -1.97 -5.49 9.18
N LEU A 87 -2.42 -5.88 7.99
CA LEU A 87 -3.72 -5.46 7.41
C LEU A 87 -4.47 -6.69 6.84
N LEU A 88 -4.51 -7.80 7.58
CA LEU A 88 -5.21 -9.00 7.12
C LEU A 88 -6.73 -8.84 7.14
N GLU A 89 -7.25 -7.95 7.96
CA GLU A 89 -8.68 -7.60 8.04
C GLU A 89 -9.26 -7.17 6.68
N ILE A 90 -8.41 -6.63 5.79
CA ILE A 90 -8.85 -6.22 4.45
C ILE A 90 -9.29 -7.41 3.59
N LEU A 91 -8.80 -8.62 3.83
CA LEU A 91 -9.12 -9.78 3.00
C LEU A 91 -10.63 -10.08 3.01
N ASP A 92 -11.27 -10.01 4.17
CA ASP A 92 -12.71 -10.22 4.29
C ASP A 92 -13.53 -9.11 3.58
N TYR A 93 -13.02 -7.89 3.60
CA TYR A 93 -13.60 -6.77 2.86
C TYR A 93 -13.52 -7.01 1.34
N LEU A 94 -12.36 -7.47 0.83
CA LEU A 94 -12.16 -7.73 -0.59
C LEU A 94 -13.10 -8.81 -1.12
N GLU A 95 -13.32 -9.88 -0.35
CA GLU A 95 -14.20 -10.99 -0.76
C GLU A 95 -15.68 -10.55 -0.93
N LYS A 96 -16.07 -9.44 -0.31
CA LYS A 96 -17.43 -8.88 -0.37
C LYS A 96 -17.61 -7.81 -1.45
N ASN A 97 -16.52 -7.39 -2.13
CA ASN A 97 -16.52 -6.24 -3.05
C ASN A 97 -16.25 -6.62 -4.50
N ASP A 98 -17.16 -7.37 -5.12
CA ASP A 98 -17.03 -7.83 -6.53
C ASP A 98 -17.09 -6.69 -7.57
N ALA A 99 -17.56 -5.49 -7.18
CA ALA A 99 -17.64 -4.33 -8.08
C ALA A 99 -16.31 -3.59 -8.26
N VAL A 100 -15.27 -3.98 -7.50
CA VAL A 100 -13.94 -3.36 -7.51
C VAL A 100 -12.95 -4.29 -8.17
N ARG A 101 -12.17 -3.78 -9.12
CA ARG A 101 -11.02 -4.50 -9.66
C ARG A 101 -9.88 -4.47 -8.65
N ILE A 102 -9.54 -5.63 -8.10
CA ILE A 102 -8.56 -5.77 -7.03
C ILE A 102 -7.27 -6.37 -7.58
N ILE A 103 -6.15 -5.72 -7.29
CA ILE A 103 -4.81 -6.13 -7.74
C ILE A 103 -3.88 -6.16 -6.54
N PHE A 104 -3.24 -7.30 -6.29
CA PHE A 104 -2.11 -7.38 -5.39
C PHE A 104 -0.81 -7.08 -6.13
N ALA A 105 0.03 -6.20 -5.58
CA ALA A 105 1.33 -5.84 -6.13
C ALA A 105 2.42 -6.09 -5.09
N ILE A 106 3.38 -6.96 -5.41
CA ILE A 106 4.51 -7.29 -4.55
C ILE A 106 5.75 -7.53 -5.42
N GLN A 107 6.92 -7.23 -4.90
CA GLN A 107 8.17 -7.55 -5.58
C GLN A 107 8.31 -9.07 -5.78
N ASP A 108 9.02 -9.49 -6.83
CA ASP A 108 9.33 -10.90 -7.04
C ASP A 108 9.98 -11.52 -5.80
N LYS A 109 9.68 -12.78 -5.55
CA LYS A 109 10.13 -13.50 -4.36
C LYS A 109 11.64 -13.43 -4.13
N ASN A 110 12.41 -13.36 -5.21
CA ASN A 110 13.87 -13.27 -5.18
C ASN A 110 14.40 -11.83 -5.03
N SER A 111 13.55 -10.82 -5.09
CA SER A 111 13.94 -9.39 -5.06
C SER A 111 13.97 -8.79 -3.66
N PHE A 112 13.84 -9.59 -2.58
CA PHE A 112 13.79 -9.05 -1.23
C PHE A 112 15.06 -8.31 -0.82
N GLU A 113 16.25 -8.72 -1.29
CA GLU A 113 17.50 -8.04 -0.93
C GLU A 113 17.55 -6.59 -1.45
N LYS A 114 17.03 -6.33 -2.65
CA LYS A 114 16.89 -4.96 -3.17
C LYS A 114 15.97 -4.12 -2.27
N LEU A 115 14.86 -4.71 -1.84
CA LEU A 115 13.94 -4.07 -0.91
C LEU A 115 14.58 -3.82 0.47
N ALA A 116 15.35 -4.80 0.97
CA ALA A 116 16.12 -4.67 2.22
C ALA A 116 17.14 -3.52 2.14
N ASN A 117 17.84 -3.38 1.02
CA ASN A 117 18.76 -2.27 0.79
C ASN A 117 18.03 -0.91 0.77
N CYS A 118 16.84 -0.83 0.18
CA CYS A 118 16.02 0.38 0.27
C CYS A 118 15.65 0.71 1.72
N PHE A 119 15.36 -0.28 2.56
CA PHE A 119 15.08 -0.06 3.97
C PHE A 119 16.34 0.39 4.75
N ARG A 120 17.51 -0.21 4.49
CA ARG A 120 18.79 0.23 5.08
C ARG A 120 19.10 1.68 4.73
N ASN A 121 18.95 2.05 3.48
CA ASN A 121 19.18 3.42 3.01
C ASN A 121 18.24 4.45 3.65
N ARG A 122 17.07 4.01 4.15
CA ARG A 122 16.13 4.81 4.93
C ARG A 122 16.44 4.82 6.44
N GLY A 123 17.53 4.18 6.87
CA GLY A 123 17.95 4.13 8.26
C GLY A 123 17.23 3.08 9.12
N ASN A 124 16.54 2.12 8.52
CA ASN A 124 15.89 1.05 9.27
C ASN A 124 16.91 0.03 9.80
N SER A 125 16.66 -0.49 11.01
CA SER A 125 17.53 -1.48 11.65
C SER A 125 17.43 -2.86 11.00
N GLU A 126 18.49 -3.70 11.15
CA GLU A 126 18.47 -5.08 10.68
C GLU A 126 17.32 -5.89 11.32
N LYS A 127 17.00 -5.64 12.59
CA LYS A 127 15.84 -6.26 13.25
C LYS A 127 14.51 -5.92 12.55
N PHE A 128 14.37 -4.70 12.03
CA PHE A 128 13.22 -4.31 11.22
C PHE A 128 13.21 -5.07 9.89
N ILE A 129 14.38 -5.18 9.23
CA ILE A 129 14.52 -5.85 7.94
C ILE A 129 14.18 -7.34 8.05
N GLU A 130 14.66 -8.03 9.09
CA GLU A 130 14.35 -9.44 9.33
C GLU A 130 12.83 -9.66 9.56
N ARG A 131 12.18 -8.78 10.32
CA ARG A 131 10.72 -8.84 10.45
C ARG A 131 10.02 -8.66 9.11
N ARG A 132 10.51 -7.74 8.26
CA ARG A 132 9.98 -7.52 6.91
C ARG A 132 10.23 -8.70 5.99
N ARG A 133 11.33 -9.43 6.13
CA ARG A 133 11.61 -10.66 5.39
C ARG A 133 10.57 -11.73 5.68
N SER A 134 10.28 -11.96 6.96
CA SER A 134 9.23 -12.92 7.37
C SER A 134 7.85 -12.49 6.88
N ASP A 135 7.51 -11.20 7.00
CA ASP A 135 6.26 -10.62 6.53
C ASP A 135 6.11 -10.75 5.00
N PHE A 136 7.17 -10.46 4.26
CA PHE A 136 7.22 -10.57 2.80
C PHE A 136 6.92 -12.00 2.31
N SER A 137 7.53 -13.00 2.94
CA SER A 137 7.27 -14.41 2.63
C SER A 137 5.81 -14.79 2.89
N LYS A 138 5.25 -14.37 4.02
CA LYS A 138 3.83 -14.62 4.36
C LYS A 138 2.88 -13.92 3.37
N CYS A 139 3.18 -12.68 2.98
CA CYS A 139 2.40 -11.95 1.99
C CYS A 139 2.42 -12.67 0.63
N HIS A 140 3.57 -13.19 0.20
CA HIS A 140 3.65 -14.01 -1.02
C HIS A 140 2.74 -15.24 -0.94
N ASP A 141 2.73 -15.95 0.17
CA ASP A 141 1.91 -17.13 0.36
C ASP A 141 0.41 -16.78 0.32
N ILE A 142 0.01 -15.69 0.95
CA ILE A 142 -1.39 -15.20 0.92
C ILE A 142 -1.78 -14.80 -0.49
N ILE A 143 -0.97 -13.96 -1.15
CA ILE A 143 -1.24 -13.44 -2.49
C ILE A 143 -1.32 -14.59 -3.50
N SER A 144 -0.42 -15.56 -3.44
CA SER A 144 -0.40 -16.69 -4.36
C SER A 144 -1.69 -17.51 -4.34
N LYS A 145 -2.33 -17.62 -3.17
CA LYS A 145 -3.58 -18.36 -2.94
C LYS A 145 -4.83 -17.53 -3.21
N SER A 146 -4.72 -16.21 -3.31
CA SER A 146 -5.88 -15.35 -3.54
C SER A 146 -6.46 -15.52 -4.94
N ARG A 147 -7.76 -15.24 -5.11
CA ARG A 147 -8.45 -15.24 -6.42
C ARG A 147 -8.19 -13.98 -7.24
N PHE A 148 -7.67 -12.93 -6.62
CA PHE A 148 -7.51 -11.60 -7.23
C PHE A 148 -6.31 -11.53 -8.18
N GLU A 149 -6.28 -10.49 -9.01
CA GLU A 149 -5.16 -10.24 -9.93
C GLU A 149 -3.86 -10.03 -9.16
N LYS A 150 -2.76 -10.47 -9.75
CA LYS A 150 -1.41 -10.38 -9.16
C LYS A 150 -0.46 -9.68 -10.10
N VAL A 151 0.34 -8.81 -9.52
CA VAL A 151 1.46 -8.13 -10.16
C VAL A 151 2.71 -8.44 -9.35
N TYR A 152 3.65 -9.16 -9.94
CA TYR A 152 4.99 -9.36 -9.40
C TYR A 152 5.92 -8.34 -10.04
N ILE A 153 6.49 -7.47 -9.21
CA ILE A 153 7.38 -6.38 -9.65
C ILE A 153 8.78 -6.97 -9.75
N GLY A 154 9.30 -7.02 -10.97
CA GLY A 154 10.65 -7.54 -11.24
C GLY A 154 11.75 -6.69 -10.61
N GLU A 155 12.97 -7.20 -10.58
CA GLU A 155 14.12 -6.55 -9.92
C GLU A 155 14.40 -5.17 -10.49
N ASP A 156 14.26 -4.99 -11.81
CA ASP A 156 14.50 -3.72 -12.51
C ASP A 156 13.19 -3.02 -12.93
N GLU A 157 12.07 -3.43 -12.36
CA GLU A 157 10.77 -2.85 -12.69
C GLU A 157 10.27 -1.90 -11.60
N PHE A 158 9.46 -0.93 -12.03
CA PHE A 158 8.70 -0.03 -11.15
C PHE A 158 7.22 -0.44 -11.13
N LEU A 159 6.54 -0.17 -10.03
CA LEU A 159 5.11 -0.44 -9.88
C LEU A 159 4.29 0.19 -11.03
N SER A 160 4.64 1.41 -11.48
CA SER A 160 3.98 2.08 -12.60
C SER A 160 4.01 1.25 -13.88
N TYR A 161 5.16 0.69 -14.21
CA TYR A 161 5.34 -0.14 -15.40
C TYR A 161 4.55 -1.45 -15.28
N SER A 162 4.66 -2.10 -14.12
CA SER A 162 3.96 -3.36 -13.86
C SER A 162 2.43 -3.19 -13.89
N LEU A 163 1.88 -2.08 -13.39
CA LEU A 163 0.46 -1.74 -13.49
C LEU A 163 0.04 -1.45 -14.95
N SER A 164 0.88 -0.74 -15.70
CA SER A 164 0.61 -0.45 -17.13
C SER A 164 0.52 -1.73 -17.96
N LYS A 165 1.34 -2.74 -17.68
CA LYS A 165 1.24 -4.09 -18.30
C LYS A 165 -0.12 -4.76 -18.05
N LYS A 166 -0.81 -4.40 -16.96
CA LYS A 166 -2.17 -4.88 -16.63
C LYS A 166 -3.27 -3.99 -17.22
N GLY A 167 -2.91 -3.07 -18.10
CA GLY A 167 -3.87 -2.15 -18.72
C GLY A 167 -4.37 -1.06 -17.78
N ILE A 168 -3.67 -0.80 -16.66
CA ILE A 168 -4.00 0.31 -15.77
C ILE A 168 -3.43 1.60 -16.37
N MET A 169 -4.32 2.53 -16.68
CA MET A 169 -3.94 3.81 -17.27
C MET A 169 -3.57 4.81 -16.17
N LEU A 170 -2.29 5.14 -16.09
CA LEU A 170 -1.75 6.16 -15.21
C LEU A 170 -1.68 7.50 -15.95
N ARG A 171 -2.35 8.54 -15.43
CA ARG A 171 -2.39 9.89 -16.00
C ARG A 171 -1.36 10.79 -15.30
N LYS A 172 -0.31 11.21 -16.02
CA LYS A 172 0.72 12.11 -15.45
C LYS A 172 0.10 13.44 -15.05
N GLY A 173 0.35 13.86 -13.81
CA GLY A 173 -0.06 15.16 -13.31
C GLY A 173 0.78 16.30 -13.94
N LYS A 174 0.25 17.52 -13.93
CA LYS A 174 1.00 18.73 -14.29
C LYS A 174 1.99 19.03 -13.16
N GLY A 175 3.27 18.74 -13.37
CA GLY A 175 4.33 19.02 -12.42
C GLY A 175 4.96 17.77 -11.80
N VAL A 176 5.61 16.97 -12.64
CA VAL A 176 6.39 15.79 -12.21
C VAL A 176 7.50 16.24 -11.25
N LYS A 177 7.42 15.82 -9.99
CA LYS A 177 8.56 15.92 -9.06
C LYS A 177 9.62 14.91 -9.49
N ASN A 178 10.73 15.37 -10.07
CA ASN A 178 11.89 14.53 -10.31
C ASN A 178 12.55 14.25 -8.97
N TYR A 179 12.37 13.06 -8.45
CA TYR A 179 13.22 12.53 -7.39
C TYR A 179 14.51 12.04 -8.04
N ILE A 180 15.56 12.88 -7.93
CA ILE A 180 16.94 12.51 -8.26
C ILE A 180 17.53 11.73 -7.09
#